data_0b929b0e2255e2b570222e3f7590ea27
#
_entry.id   0b929b0e2255e2b570222e3f7590ea27
#
_cell.length_a   1.000
_cell.length_b   1.000
_cell.length_c   1.000
_cell.angle_alpha   90.00
_cell.angle_beta   90.00
_cell.angle_gamma   90.00
#
_symmetry.space_group_name_H-M   'P 1'
#
loop_
_entity.id
_entity.type
_entity.pdbx_description
1 polymer ?
#
loop_
_entity_poly.entity_id
_entity_poly.type
_entity_poly.pdbx_seq_one_letter_code
_entity_poly.pdbx_strand_id
1 'polypeptide(L)'
;MTQKVAYQVDREDGEGSVVVFDTHGLAARRKGACLLDIGGEDEYCTVRRVKEFDQYAEKGFVPAKALLEAGWWIPSAHDYDILESDTDDFNSEDFVFSLDEKCVWKDWDEMERHAYFINEALDRKTWFENTVKAAYPQFTFTEFWGGPHHITHVAYFEFPGSRYKGTVYWDWDEDKEPSVQDFRCYVCQGDQEALDKYLKSLV
;
A
#
# COMPACT_ATOMS: atom_id res chain seq x y z
N MET A 1 -30.82 2.66 -12.82
CA MET A 1 -29.62 2.78 -11.97
C MET A 1 -29.13 4.22 -12.09
N THR A 2 -28.82 4.88 -10.98
CA THR A 2 -28.28 6.25 -11.00
C THR A 2 -26.83 6.20 -11.51
N GLN A 3 -26.52 6.97 -12.53
CA GLN A 3 -25.19 7.01 -13.13
C GLN A 3 -24.19 7.59 -12.13
N LYS A 4 -23.03 6.95 -11.97
CA LYS A 4 -21.89 7.51 -11.23
C LYS A 4 -21.27 8.64 -12.05
N VAL A 5 -20.77 9.65 -11.36
CA VAL A 5 -20.13 10.82 -11.94
C VAL A 5 -18.91 11.20 -11.11
N ALA A 6 -17.97 11.93 -11.70
CA ALA A 6 -16.71 12.27 -11.08
C ALA A 6 -16.83 13.45 -10.10
N TYR A 7 -16.23 13.30 -8.94
CA TYR A 7 -16.06 14.34 -7.93
C TYR A 7 -14.59 14.40 -7.53
N GLN A 8 -14.06 15.60 -7.43
CA GLN A 8 -12.81 15.85 -6.74
C GLN A 8 -13.11 16.02 -5.24
N VAL A 9 -12.34 15.36 -4.42
CA VAL A 9 -12.36 15.48 -2.97
C VAL A 9 -10.99 15.96 -2.54
N ASP A 10 -10.95 17.11 -1.87
CA ASP A 10 -9.73 17.77 -1.43
C ASP A 10 -9.70 17.80 0.10
N ARG A 11 -8.55 17.58 0.71
CA ARG A 11 -8.33 17.87 2.12
C ARG A 11 -8.34 19.37 2.35
N GLU A 12 -8.91 19.83 3.48
CA GLU A 12 -8.97 21.27 3.81
C GLU A 12 -7.59 21.88 4.10
N ASP A 13 -6.63 21.07 4.54
CA ASP A 13 -5.24 21.48 4.75
C ASP A 13 -4.44 21.62 3.45
N GLY A 14 -5.00 21.20 2.30
CA GLY A 14 -4.35 21.25 1.00
C GLY A 14 -3.37 20.10 0.74
N GLU A 15 -3.22 19.15 1.68
CA GLU A 15 -2.22 18.08 1.59
C GLU A 15 -2.67 16.87 0.75
N GLY A 16 -3.71 16.99 -0.06
CA GLY A 16 -4.11 15.91 -0.94
C GLY A 16 -5.46 16.09 -1.60
N SER A 17 -5.56 15.51 -2.78
CA SER A 17 -6.77 15.51 -3.60
C SER A 17 -6.96 14.14 -4.26
N VAL A 18 -8.20 13.71 -4.43
CA VAL A 18 -8.52 12.47 -5.12
C VAL A 18 -9.77 12.64 -5.98
N VAL A 19 -9.82 11.95 -7.12
CA VAL A 19 -11.04 11.83 -7.93
C VAL A 19 -11.80 10.57 -7.55
N VAL A 20 -13.08 10.74 -7.23
CA VAL A 20 -13.98 9.67 -6.79
C VAL A 20 -15.21 9.62 -7.69
N PHE A 21 -15.65 8.43 -8.07
CA PHE A 21 -16.86 8.23 -8.83
C PHE A 21 -18.00 7.75 -7.91
N ASP A 22 -19.05 8.59 -7.81
CA ASP A 22 -20.23 8.24 -7.02
C ASP A 22 -21.50 8.88 -7.61
N THR A 23 -22.65 8.52 -7.06
CA THR A 23 -23.96 9.03 -7.52
C THR A 23 -24.29 10.41 -6.96
N HIS A 24 -23.63 10.81 -5.85
CA HIS A 24 -23.83 12.14 -5.24
C HIS A 24 -22.62 12.57 -4.38
N GLY A 25 -22.46 13.89 -4.19
CA GLY A 25 -21.28 14.49 -3.56
C GLY A 25 -21.00 14.02 -2.12
N LEU A 26 -22.02 13.78 -1.28
CA LEU A 26 -21.79 13.33 0.09
C LEU A 26 -21.17 11.92 0.15
N ALA A 27 -21.63 11.01 -0.70
CA ALA A 27 -21.03 9.67 -0.80
C ALA A 27 -19.60 9.75 -1.35
N ALA A 28 -19.37 10.62 -2.36
CA ALA A 28 -18.04 10.87 -2.89
C ALA A 28 -17.09 11.44 -1.81
N ARG A 29 -17.56 12.41 -0.99
CA ARG A 29 -16.78 13.00 0.10
C ARG A 29 -16.31 11.94 1.10
N ARG A 30 -17.22 11.09 1.59
CA ARG A 30 -16.89 10.00 2.53
C ARG A 30 -15.90 8.99 1.95
N LYS A 31 -16.10 8.63 0.70
CA LYS A 31 -15.18 7.72 0.00
C LYS A 31 -13.82 8.37 -0.21
N GLY A 32 -13.77 9.64 -0.60
CA GLY A 32 -12.53 10.41 -0.75
C GLY A 32 -11.78 10.56 0.57
N ALA A 33 -12.47 10.87 1.67
CA ALA A 33 -11.88 10.94 3.02
C ALA A 33 -11.20 9.64 3.43
N CYS A 34 -11.82 8.48 3.11
CA CYS A 34 -11.23 7.17 3.35
C CYS A 34 -9.96 6.94 2.49
N LEU A 35 -9.97 7.38 1.22
CA LEU A 35 -8.81 7.24 0.32
C LEU A 35 -7.66 8.19 0.69
N LEU A 36 -7.96 9.33 1.30
CA LEU A 36 -6.99 10.31 1.78
C LEU A 36 -6.50 10.01 3.21
N ASP A 37 -6.91 8.87 3.77
CA ASP A 37 -6.52 8.36 5.11
C ASP A 37 -6.74 9.34 6.26
N ILE A 38 -7.84 10.11 6.21
CA ILE A 38 -8.23 11.05 7.28
C ILE A 38 -9.20 10.45 8.30
N GLY A 39 -9.09 9.13 8.54
CA GLY A 39 -9.75 8.46 9.66
C GLY A 39 -11.28 8.46 9.66
N GLY A 40 -11.92 8.75 8.52
CA GLY A 40 -13.37 8.86 8.41
C GLY A 40 -13.95 10.21 8.82
N GLU A 41 -13.12 11.18 9.12
CA GLU A 41 -13.48 12.58 9.41
C GLU A 41 -13.75 13.34 8.11
N ASP A 42 -14.81 12.94 7.40
CA ASP A 42 -15.18 13.50 6.09
C ASP A 42 -15.53 15.00 6.15
N GLU A 43 -15.73 15.58 7.34
CA GLU A 43 -15.94 17.00 7.56
C GLU A 43 -14.73 17.87 7.19
N TYR A 44 -13.50 17.31 7.25
CA TYR A 44 -12.27 17.97 6.81
C TYR A 44 -11.98 17.84 5.31
N CYS A 45 -12.98 17.46 4.54
CA CYS A 45 -12.90 17.38 3.09
C CYS A 45 -13.90 18.31 2.42
N THR A 46 -13.43 19.01 1.40
CA THR A 46 -14.31 19.65 0.41
C THR A 46 -14.59 18.70 -0.75
N VAL A 47 -15.71 18.88 -1.43
CA VAL A 47 -16.08 18.09 -2.59
C VAL A 47 -16.61 18.98 -3.70
N ARG A 48 -16.10 18.81 -4.91
CA ARG A 48 -16.59 19.53 -6.10
C ARG A 48 -16.77 18.57 -7.29
N ARG A 49 -17.69 18.94 -8.16
CA ARG A 49 -18.00 18.19 -9.38
C ARG A 49 -16.93 18.44 -10.45
N VAL A 50 -16.38 17.38 -11.08
CA VAL A 50 -15.38 17.45 -12.17
C VAL A 50 -15.88 16.70 -13.38
N LYS A 51 -16.64 17.39 -14.23
CA LYS A 51 -17.38 16.80 -15.35
C LYS A 51 -16.48 16.20 -16.44
N GLU A 52 -15.30 16.74 -16.61
CA GLU A 52 -14.30 16.30 -17.59
C GLU A 52 -13.89 14.85 -17.38
N PHE A 53 -13.98 14.35 -16.15
CA PHE A 53 -13.62 12.97 -15.82
C PHE A 53 -14.81 11.99 -15.82
N ASP A 54 -16.03 12.41 -16.12
CA ASP A 54 -17.20 11.51 -16.16
C ASP A 54 -17.06 10.34 -17.12
N GLN A 55 -16.31 10.55 -18.20
CA GLN A 55 -16.00 9.51 -19.17
C GLN A 55 -15.29 8.29 -18.58
N TYR A 56 -14.63 8.44 -17.43
CA TYR A 56 -13.92 7.37 -16.73
C TYR A 56 -14.75 6.69 -15.63
N ALA A 57 -16.04 7.03 -15.50
CA ALA A 57 -16.90 6.50 -14.44
C ALA A 57 -17.07 4.98 -14.48
N GLU A 58 -17.11 4.38 -15.67
CA GLU A 58 -17.16 2.92 -15.84
C GLU A 58 -15.84 2.24 -15.49
N LYS A 59 -14.72 2.90 -15.76
CA LYS A 59 -13.37 2.46 -15.41
C LYS A 59 -13.13 2.51 -13.89
N GLY A 60 -13.79 3.42 -13.18
CA GLY A 60 -13.74 3.59 -11.74
C GLY A 60 -12.51 4.36 -11.24
N PHE A 61 -11.62 4.80 -12.12
CA PHE A 61 -10.47 5.67 -11.84
C PHE A 61 -10.18 6.54 -13.07
N VAL A 62 -9.46 7.64 -12.87
CA VAL A 62 -8.95 8.49 -13.95
C VAL A 62 -7.54 8.02 -14.29
N PRO A 63 -7.21 7.77 -15.58
CA PRO A 63 -5.84 7.43 -15.98
C PRO A 63 -4.83 8.51 -15.54
N ALA A 64 -3.64 8.09 -15.12
CA ALA A 64 -2.58 9.00 -14.69
C ALA A 64 -2.24 10.04 -15.76
N LYS A 65 -2.18 9.62 -17.03
CA LYS A 65 -1.98 10.54 -18.16
C LYS A 65 -3.05 11.61 -18.24
N ALA A 66 -4.32 11.25 -18.09
CA ALA A 66 -5.44 12.19 -18.15
C ALA A 66 -5.47 13.17 -16.97
N LEU A 67 -4.99 12.73 -15.79
CA LEU A 67 -4.82 13.61 -14.64
C LEU A 67 -3.71 14.65 -14.92
N LEU A 68 -2.54 14.23 -15.39
CA LEU A 68 -1.44 15.14 -15.76
C LEU A 68 -1.86 16.14 -16.82
N GLU A 69 -2.51 15.68 -17.90
CA GLU A 69 -3.02 16.56 -18.98
C GLU A 69 -4.08 17.56 -18.49
N ALA A 70 -4.77 17.26 -17.39
CA ALA A 70 -5.72 18.16 -16.73
C ALA A 70 -5.07 19.06 -15.66
N GLY A 71 -3.74 19.08 -15.53
CA GLY A 71 -2.99 19.91 -14.60
C GLY A 71 -2.96 19.39 -13.16
N TRP A 72 -3.16 18.09 -12.96
CA TRP A 72 -3.03 17.49 -11.65
C TRP A 72 -1.59 17.14 -11.34
N TRP A 73 -1.23 17.31 -10.09
CA TRP A 73 0.03 16.83 -9.55
C TRP A 73 -0.10 15.35 -9.16
N ILE A 74 0.78 14.52 -9.66
CA ILE A 74 0.76 13.08 -9.40
C ILE A 74 2.14 12.66 -8.93
N PRO A 75 2.25 11.87 -7.83
CA PRO A 75 3.53 11.31 -7.43
C PRO A 75 4.01 10.27 -8.46
N SER A 76 5.31 10.28 -8.74
CA SER A 76 5.96 9.18 -9.44
C SER A 76 5.79 7.87 -8.65
N ALA A 77 5.66 6.77 -9.36
CA ALA A 77 5.46 5.47 -8.73
C ALA A 77 6.73 4.93 -8.04
N HIS A 78 7.90 5.50 -8.27
CA HIS A 78 9.17 5.04 -7.70
C HIS A 78 9.56 5.82 -6.45
N ASP A 79 9.82 7.11 -6.59
CA ASP A 79 10.40 7.95 -5.54
C ASP A 79 9.41 8.95 -4.92
N TYR A 80 8.16 8.93 -5.38
CA TYR A 80 7.10 9.85 -4.97
C TYR A 80 7.37 11.33 -5.29
N ASP A 81 8.36 11.62 -6.11
CA ASP A 81 8.54 12.96 -6.64
C ASP A 81 7.28 13.42 -7.38
N ILE A 82 6.89 14.65 -7.14
CA ILE A 82 5.69 15.20 -7.74
C ILE A 82 5.95 15.52 -9.20
N LEU A 83 5.14 14.90 -10.06
CA LEU A 83 5.08 15.18 -11.49
C LEU A 83 3.95 16.17 -11.73
N GLU A 84 4.28 17.27 -12.39
CA GLU A 84 3.34 18.35 -12.67
C GLU A 84 3.43 18.81 -14.13
N SER A 85 2.33 19.33 -14.64
CA SER A 85 2.22 19.82 -16.01
C SER A 85 2.36 21.35 -16.13
N ASP A 86 2.86 22.00 -15.09
CA ASP A 86 2.80 23.48 -14.94
C ASP A 86 3.91 24.23 -15.70
N THR A 87 4.58 23.56 -16.66
CA THR A 87 5.59 24.17 -17.52
C THR A 87 5.04 24.38 -18.92
N ASP A 88 5.39 25.49 -19.56
CA ASP A 88 5.02 25.79 -20.97
C ASP A 88 5.45 24.70 -21.97
N ASP A 89 6.42 23.87 -21.57
CA ASP A 89 6.99 22.76 -22.37
C ASP A 89 6.43 21.39 -21.95
N PHE A 90 5.37 21.30 -21.14
CA PHE A 90 4.82 20.02 -20.70
C PHE A 90 4.33 19.18 -21.88
N ASN A 91 4.85 17.97 -21.96
CA ASN A 91 4.41 16.95 -22.92
C ASN A 91 4.19 15.63 -22.18
N SER A 92 2.94 15.15 -22.14
CA SER A 92 2.62 13.88 -21.49
C SER A 92 3.33 12.66 -22.09
N GLU A 93 3.88 12.78 -23.30
CA GLU A 93 4.63 11.71 -23.97
C GLU A 93 6.06 11.56 -23.43
N ASP A 94 6.56 12.53 -22.65
CA ASP A 94 7.87 12.46 -22.01
C ASP A 94 7.87 11.53 -20.79
N PHE A 95 6.68 11.12 -20.33
CA PHE A 95 6.50 10.23 -19.19
C PHE A 95 6.19 8.79 -19.60
N VAL A 96 6.53 7.84 -18.75
CA VAL A 96 6.20 6.42 -18.90
C VAL A 96 4.98 6.08 -18.07
N PHE A 97 3.98 5.43 -18.69
CA PHE A 97 2.73 5.02 -18.01
C PHE A 97 2.63 3.50 -17.96
N SER A 98 2.08 2.99 -16.84
CA SER A 98 1.77 1.56 -16.71
C SER A 98 0.67 1.12 -17.69
N LEU A 99 0.66 -0.15 -18.06
CA LEU A 99 -0.37 -0.72 -18.94
C LEU A 99 -1.78 -0.66 -18.33
N ASP A 100 -1.88 -0.65 -17.01
CA ASP A 100 -3.16 -0.48 -16.30
C ASP A 100 -3.54 1.01 -16.10
N GLU A 101 -2.71 1.92 -16.61
CA GLU A 101 -2.88 3.38 -16.62
C GLU A 101 -2.95 4.06 -15.24
N LYS A 102 -2.51 3.38 -14.18
CA LYS A 102 -2.59 3.89 -12.80
C LYS A 102 -1.30 4.53 -12.31
N CYS A 103 -0.16 4.08 -12.82
CA CYS A 103 1.16 4.52 -12.43
C CYS A 103 1.81 5.35 -13.53
N VAL A 104 2.69 6.26 -13.12
CA VAL A 104 3.52 7.08 -13.99
C VAL A 104 4.94 7.15 -13.44
N TRP A 105 5.92 7.21 -14.32
CA TRP A 105 7.35 7.42 -14.04
C TRP A 105 7.87 8.54 -14.91
N LYS A 106 8.91 9.23 -14.46
CA LYS A 106 9.56 10.31 -15.22
C LYS A 106 10.12 9.82 -16.56
N ASP A 107 10.73 8.63 -16.52
CA ASP A 107 11.41 8.02 -17.64
C ASP A 107 11.50 6.49 -17.51
N TRP A 108 12.07 5.83 -18.50
CA TRP A 108 12.26 4.38 -18.52
C TRP A 108 13.26 3.90 -17.46
N ASP A 109 14.30 4.69 -17.17
CA ASP A 109 15.32 4.33 -16.17
C ASP A 109 14.68 4.30 -14.76
N GLU A 110 13.80 5.23 -14.47
CA GLU A 110 13.04 5.25 -13.21
C GLU A 110 12.09 4.04 -13.12
N MET A 111 11.38 3.71 -14.19
CA MET A 111 10.51 2.54 -14.23
C MET A 111 11.31 1.24 -14.01
N GLU A 112 12.49 1.10 -14.61
CA GLU A 112 13.37 -0.06 -14.42
C GLU A 112 13.88 -0.15 -12.97
N ARG A 113 14.30 0.97 -12.37
CA ARG A 113 14.68 1.01 -10.94
C ARG A 113 13.52 0.60 -10.04
N HIS A 114 12.31 1.08 -10.33
CA HIS A 114 11.11 0.68 -9.59
C HIS A 114 10.85 -0.82 -9.70
N ALA A 115 10.91 -1.38 -10.91
CA ALA A 115 10.72 -2.81 -11.14
C ALA A 115 11.76 -3.66 -10.39
N TYR A 116 13.03 -3.22 -10.38
CA TYR A 116 14.09 -3.87 -9.62
C TYR A 116 13.79 -3.84 -8.11
N PHE A 117 13.44 -2.67 -7.57
CA PHE A 117 13.09 -2.49 -6.15
C PHE A 117 11.91 -3.40 -5.72
N ILE A 118 10.85 -3.47 -6.54
CA ILE A 118 9.69 -4.33 -6.26
C ILE A 118 10.10 -5.81 -6.25
N ASN A 119 10.91 -6.26 -7.21
CA ASN A 119 11.37 -7.65 -7.28
C ASN A 119 12.23 -8.03 -6.07
N GLU A 120 13.19 -7.18 -5.70
CA GLU A 120 13.99 -7.40 -4.47
C GLU A 120 13.11 -7.52 -3.22
N ALA A 121 12.11 -6.66 -3.10
CA ALA A 121 11.20 -6.70 -1.96
C ALA A 121 10.34 -7.97 -1.93
N LEU A 122 9.92 -8.48 -3.08
CA LEU A 122 9.21 -9.75 -3.19
C LEU A 122 10.11 -10.93 -2.82
N ASP A 123 11.38 -10.90 -3.24
CA ASP A 123 12.38 -11.91 -2.88
C ASP A 123 12.63 -11.92 -1.38
N ARG A 124 12.79 -10.75 -0.75
CA ARG A 124 12.93 -10.61 0.72
C ARG A 124 11.72 -11.18 1.46
N LYS A 125 10.50 -10.83 1.01
CA LYS A 125 9.27 -11.35 1.59
C LYS A 125 9.20 -12.88 1.47
N THR A 126 9.49 -13.41 0.30
CA THR A 126 9.50 -14.85 0.04
C THR A 126 10.54 -15.58 0.91
N TRP A 127 11.73 -15.02 1.04
CA TRP A 127 12.77 -15.52 1.92
C TRP A 127 12.28 -15.57 3.37
N PHE A 128 11.72 -14.46 3.88
CA PHE A 128 11.19 -14.38 5.24
C PHE A 128 10.10 -15.43 5.49
N GLU A 129 9.10 -15.52 4.60
CA GLU A 129 8.00 -16.49 4.75
C GLU A 129 8.48 -17.96 4.79
N ASN A 130 9.43 -18.31 3.94
CA ASN A 130 9.98 -19.66 3.90
C ASN A 130 10.87 -19.94 5.12
N THR A 131 11.71 -18.97 5.49
CA THR A 131 12.68 -19.13 6.57
C THR A 131 12.00 -19.19 7.93
N VAL A 132 10.97 -18.35 8.18
CA VAL A 132 10.25 -18.38 9.45
C VAL A 132 9.46 -19.68 9.63
N LYS A 133 8.87 -20.22 8.56
CA LYS A 133 8.21 -21.55 8.59
C LYS A 133 9.19 -22.67 8.90
N ALA A 134 10.38 -22.60 8.34
CA ALA A 134 11.45 -23.59 8.60
C ALA A 134 12.04 -23.47 10.01
N ALA A 135 12.21 -22.24 10.52
CA ALA A 135 12.75 -21.99 11.85
C ALA A 135 11.79 -22.35 12.98
N TYR A 136 10.48 -22.24 12.73
CA TYR A 136 9.43 -22.51 13.72
C TYR A 136 8.38 -23.51 13.19
N PRO A 137 8.79 -24.75 12.84
CA PRO A 137 7.88 -25.74 12.22
C PRO A 137 6.74 -26.18 13.15
N GLN A 138 6.87 -25.93 14.44
CA GLN A 138 5.86 -26.25 15.46
C GLN A 138 4.66 -25.28 15.47
N PHE A 139 4.77 -24.11 14.79
CA PHE A 139 3.70 -23.13 14.76
C PHE A 139 2.89 -23.19 13.47
N THR A 140 1.62 -22.83 13.55
CA THR A 140 0.75 -22.66 12.39
C THR A 140 0.71 -21.17 12.00
N PHE A 141 1.37 -20.82 10.91
CA PHE A 141 1.36 -19.44 10.39
C PHE A 141 0.06 -19.15 9.66
N THR A 142 -0.62 -18.09 10.05
CA THR A 142 -1.95 -17.72 9.52
C THR A 142 -1.91 -16.51 8.59
N GLU A 143 -0.93 -15.62 8.76
CA GLU A 143 -0.87 -14.36 8.01
C GLU A 143 0.57 -13.87 7.93
N PHE A 144 0.92 -13.23 6.81
CA PHE A 144 2.20 -12.56 6.61
C PHE A 144 1.96 -11.12 6.18
N TRP A 145 2.62 -10.20 6.86
CA TRP A 145 2.59 -8.77 6.56
C TRP A 145 3.99 -8.27 6.21
N GLY A 146 4.05 -7.25 5.38
CA GLY A 146 5.27 -6.65 4.84
C GLY A 146 5.20 -6.62 3.32
N GLY A 147 5.84 -5.65 2.72
CA GLY A 147 5.82 -5.45 1.28
C GLY A 147 6.94 -4.52 0.83
N PRO A 148 6.92 -4.04 -0.42
CA PRO A 148 8.03 -3.32 -1.03
C PRO A 148 8.52 -2.11 -0.24
N HIS A 149 7.61 -1.36 0.35
CA HIS A 149 7.92 -0.14 1.10
C HIS A 149 8.07 -0.37 2.62
N HIS A 150 8.10 -1.63 3.06
CA HIS A 150 8.21 -1.97 4.48
C HIS A 150 9.57 -2.60 4.78
N ILE A 151 10.29 -2.02 5.72
CA ILE A 151 11.50 -2.61 6.28
C ILE A 151 11.17 -3.73 7.27
N THR A 152 10.04 -3.64 7.97
CA THR A 152 9.58 -4.65 8.92
C THR A 152 8.69 -5.67 8.23
N HIS A 153 8.98 -6.94 8.45
CA HIS A 153 8.15 -8.08 8.04
C HIS A 153 7.61 -8.76 9.29
N VAL A 154 6.34 -9.18 9.24
CA VAL A 154 5.66 -9.80 10.39
C VAL A 154 4.97 -11.09 9.93
N ALA A 155 5.18 -12.16 10.69
CA ALA A 155 4.44 -13.41 10.53
C ALA A 155 3.57 -13.63 11.77
N TYR A 156 2.28 -13.84 11.57
CA TYR A 156 1.33 -14.17 12.63
C TYR A 156 1.15 -15.68 12.71
N PHE A 157 1.20 -16.22 13.93
CA PHE A 157 1.08 -17.65 14.15
C PHE A 157 0.13 -18.01 15.30
N GLU A 158 -0.31 -19.26 15.27
CA GLU A 158 -1.10 -19.90 16.32
C GLU A 158 -0.41 -21.20 16.78
N PHE A 159 -0.68 -21.62 18.00
CA PHE A 159 -0.26 -22.90 18.55
C PHE A 159 -1.36 -23.49 19.45
N PRO A 160 -1.37 -24.80 19.73
CA PRO A 160 -2.39 -25.41 20.57
C PRO A 160 -2.51 -24.77 21.94
N GLY A 161 -3.68 -24.21 22.26
CA GLY A 161 -3.97 -23.51 23.51
C GLY A 161 -3.76 -22.01 23.49
N SER A 162 -3.28 -21.43 22.38
CA SER A 162 -3.21 -19.96 22.24
C SER A 162 -4.61 -19.35 22.18
N ARG A 163 -4.79 -18.20 22.78
CA ARG A 163 -5.99 -17.37 22.71
C ARG A 163 -5.84 -16.23 21.71
N TYR A 164 -4.60 -15.80 21.52
CA TYR A 164 -4.21 -14.71 20.63
C TYR A 164 -3.14 -15.20 19.65
N LYS A 165 -3.04 -14.54 18.52
CA LYS A 165 -1.96 -14.78 17.58
C LYS A 165 -0.63 -14.35 18.19
N GLY A 166 0.39 -15.20 18.09
CA GLY A 166 1.78 -14.80 18.30
C GLY A 166 2.32 -14.13 17.04
N THR A 167 3.46 -13.47 17.16
CA THR A 167 4.10 -12.75 16.06
C THR A 167 5.59 -13.05 16.01
N VAL A 168 6.13 -13.19 14.79
CA VAL A 168 7.56 -13.16 14.52
C VAL A 168 7.85 -11.93 13.67
N TYR A 169 8.74 -11.08 14.15
CA TYR A 169 9.20 -9.87 13.47
C TYR A 169 10.58 -10.08 12.90
N TRP A 170 10.81 -9.51 11.74
CA TRP A 170 12.12 -9.34 11.14
C TRP A 170 12.21 -7.96 10.51
N ASP A 171 13.23 -7.20 10.91
CA ASP A 171 13.54 -5.91 10.29
C ASP A 171 14.66 -6.13 9.27
N TRP A 172 14.38 -5.80 8.02
CA TRP A 172 15.37 -5.84 6.97
C TRP A 172 16.37 -4.69 7.15
N ASP A 173 17.64 -5.02 6.94
CA ASP A 173 18.76 -4.10 7.00
C ASP A 173 19.59 -4.34 5.73
N GLU A 174 19.74 -3.32 4.88
CA GLU A 174 20.46 -3.42 3.59
C GLU A 174 21.95 -3.73 3.75
N ASP A 175 22.50 -3.36 4.90
CA ASP A 175 23.93 -3.57 5.21
C ASP A 175 24.22 -4.96 5.79
N LYS A 176 23.19 -5.82 5.96
CA LYS A 176 23.34 -7.13 6.58
C LYS A 176 22.75 -8.28 5.75
N GLU A 177 23.46 -9.38 5.72
CA GLU A 177 22.90 -10.63 5.21
C GLU A 177 21.74 -11.10 6.11
N PRO A 178 20.57 -11.43 5.53
CA PRO A 178 19.42 -11.89 6.30
C PRO A 178 19.71 -13.15 7.13
N SER A 179 19.36 -13.11 8.41
CA SER A 179 19.62 -14.23 9.34
C SER A 179 18.40 -14.56 10.20
N VAL A 180 18.23 -15.86 10.50
CA VAL A 180 17.24 -16.36 11.47
C VAL A 180 17.48 -15.79 12.87
N GLN A 181 18.71 -15.42 13.20
CA GLN A 181 19.09 -14.85 14.49
C GLN A 181 18.49 -13.44 14.71
N ASP A 182 18.08 -12.77 13.62
CA ASP A 182 17.44 -11.45 13.69
C ASP A 182 15.93 -11.56 13.93
N PHE A 183 15.37 -12.77 13.96
CA PHE A 183 13.95 -12.97 14.23
C PHE A 183 13.64 -12.74 15.70
N ARG A 184 12.60 -11.92 15.93
CA ARG A 184 12.06 -11.64 17.28
C ARG A 184 10.67 -12.24 17.39
N CYS A 185 10.53 -13.27 18.23
CA CYS A 185 9.27 -13.97 18.47
C CYS A 185 8.58 -13.44 19.73
N TYR A 186 7.32 -13.07 19.60
CA TYR A 186 6.50 -12.56 20.69
C TYR A 186 5.19 -13.32 20.82
N VAL A 187 4.79 -13.54 22.05
CA VAL A 187 3.51 -14.14 22.42
C VAL A 187 2.84 -13.25 23.48
N CYS A 188 1.53 -13.13 23.45
CA CYS A 188 0.78 -12.42 24.48
C CYS A 188 1.11 -12.99 25.86
N GLN A 189 1.31 -12.13 26.86
CA GLN A 189 1.64 -12.56 28.23
C GLN A 189 0.62 -13.59 28.79
N GLY A 190 -0.66 -13.47 28.41
CA GLY A 190 -1.70 -14.43 28.82
C GLY A 190 -1.59 -15.82 28.20
N ASP A 191 -0.78 -15.99 27.15
CA ASP A 191 -0.57 -17.26 26.44
C ASP A 191 0.81 -17.88 26.72
N GLN A 192 1.67 -17.24 27.52
CA GLN A 192 3.03 -17.72 27.78
C GLN A 192 3.03 -19.11 28.44
N GLU A 193 2.15 -19.36 29.42
CA GLU A 193 2.05 -20.66 30.07
C GLU A 193 1.58 -21.76 29.10
N ALA A 194 0.65 -21.41 28.20
CA ALA A 194 0.18 -22.34 27.16
C ALA A 194 1.30 -22.67 26.16
N LEU A 195 2.11 -21.68 25.77
CA LEU A 195 3.27 -21.88 24.92
C LEU A 195 4.30 -22.79 25.58
N ASP A 196 4.67 -22.52 26.83
CA ASP A 196 5.65 -23.34 27.56
C ASP A 196 5.19 -24.80 27.68
N LYS A 197 3.89 -25.02 27.96
CA LYS A 197 3.29 -26.34 28.00
C LYS A 197 3.33 -27.04 26.65
N TYR A 198 3.00 -26.31 25.58
CA TYR A 198 3.03 -26.85 24.22
C TYR A 198 4.43 -27.24 23.82
N LEU A 199 5.43 -26.36 23.98
CA LEU A 199 6.83 -26.65 23.61
C LEU A 199 7.39 -27.86 24.39
N LYS A 200 7.05 -28.02 25.68
CA LYS A 200 7.42 -29.22 26.48
C LYS A 200 6.77 -30.49 25.95
N SER A 201 5.65 -30.44 25.28
CA SER A 201 4.99 -31.62 24.71
C SER A 201 5.59 -32.12 23.39
N LEU A 202 6.48 -31.31 22.79
CA LEU A 202 7.18 -31.66 21.54
C LEU A 202 8.51 -32.41 21.76
N VAL A 203 8.99 -32.42 23.01
CA VAL A 203 10.22 -33.10 23.44
C VAL A 203 9.88 -34.46 24.07
#